data_fd54ddb4bd70757aa3c6fd11642a0c42
#
_entry.id   fd54ddb4bd70757aa3c6fd11642a0c42
#
_cell.length_a   1.000
_cell.length_b   1.000
_cell.length_c   1.000
_cell.angle_alpha   90.00
_cell.angle_beta   90.00
_cell.angle_gamma   90.00
#
_symmetry.space_group_name_H-M   'P 1'
#
loop_
_entity.id
_entity.type
_entity.pdbx_description
1 polymer ?
#
loop_
_entity_poly.entity_id
_entity_poly.type
_entity_poly.pdbx_seq_one_letter_code
_entity_poly.pdbx_strand_id
1 'polypeptide(L)'
;MTALRNLSIYVKASIVLLCFACIYFVMPTTHASAETVKIYIDPGHGGTDTGAVGNGLREKDLTLDIALRIRNILNAEYTGHEIRMSRTSDVYPTLTQRTTDANNWGADFFLSVHINSGGGSGYEDYSYPNAGAPTTTYQNLIHQEIMKITDFNDRGIKTNNFHVLRETNMPAVLTENGFIDRAEDAQKLSNPTFREQLARGHVNGLVKAFGLQKKTFLIRVKPVELYYYNKPDWNARAGTVKQGDVFTVVETLTVDGSKMYKLKSGNYITANPAYVEVLQ
;
A
#
# COMPACT_ATOMS: atom_id res chain seq x y z
N MET A 1 39.45 70.17 59.30
CA MET A 1 39.23 70.61 57.92
C MET A 1 38.54 69.47 57.19
N THR A 2 37.39 69.78 56.71
CA THR A 2 36.55 69.14 55.73
C THR A 2 36.12 67.70 55.94
N ALA A 3 34.95 67.61 56.48
CA ALA A 3 34.09 66.40 56.51
C ALA A 3 33.70 65.97 55.12
N LEU A 4 33.82 64.73 54.81
CA LEU A 4 33.15 64.12 53.67
C LEU A 4 32.02 63.23 54.22
N ARG A 5 30.81 63.74 53.99
CA ARG A 5 29.57 63.10 54.32
C ARG A 5 29.38 61.84 53.50
N ASN A 6 29.18 60.74 54.22
CA ASN A 6 28.72 59.49 53.66
C ASN A 6 27.30 59.66 53.09
N LEU A 7 27.13 59.60 51.82
CA LEU A 7 25.83 59.48 51.15
C LEU A 7 25.57 58.01 50.85
N SER A 8 24.81 57.40 51.74
CA SER A 8 24.30 56.05 51.52
C SER A 8 23.18 56.13 50.48
N ILE A 9 23.52 55.70 49.27
CA ILE A 9 22.53 55.51 48.23
C ILE A 9 21.98 54.09 48.35
N TYR A 10 20.78 53.98 48.89
CA TYR A 10 20.00 52.74 48.80
C TYR A 10 19.55 52.55 47.36
N VAL A 11 20.31 51.76 46.62
CA VAL A 11 19.85 51.22 45.37
C VAL A 11 18.80 50.17 45.68
N LYS A 12 17.53 50.53 45.60
CA LYS A 12 16.42 49.57 45.58
C LYS A 12 16.55 48.80 44.29
N ALA A 13 17.13 47.62 44.36
CA ALA A 13 17.07 46.62 43.29
C ALA A 13 15.61 46.20 43.13
N SER A 14 14.90 46.84 42.25
CA SER A 14 13.62 46.32 41.77
C SER A 14 13.91 45.05 40.96
N ILE A 15 13.73 43.93 41.59
CA ILE A 15 13.68 42.64 40.89
C ILE A 15 12.40 42.66 40.04
N VAL A 16 12.53 43.04 38.80
CA VAL A 16 11.50 42.81 37.80
C VAL A 16 11.51 41.34 37.54
N LEU A 17 10.59 40.64 38.19
CA LEU A 17 10.29 39.23 37.89
C LEU A 17 9.65 39.22 36.50
N LEU A 18 10.47 39.05 35.46
CA LEU A 18 9.98 38.77 34.11
C LEU A 18 9.42 37.32 34.18
N CYS A 19 8.15 37.24 34.48
CA CYS A 19 7.37 36.01 34.21
C CYS A 19 7.39 35.83 32.69
N PHE A 20 8.37 35.06 32.20
CA PHE A 20 8.25 34.45 30.89
C PHE A 20 7.07 33.46 30.95
N ALA A 21 5.88 33.97 30.74
CA ALA A 21 4.77 33.12 30.35
C ALA A 21 5.18 32.53 28.99
N CYS A 22 5.76 31.33 29.02
CA CYS A 22 5.86 30.48 27.85
C CYS A 22 4.42 30.23 27.41
N ILE A 23 3.89 31.13 26.60
CA ILE A 23 2.72 30.83 25.80
C ILE A 23 3.20 29.75 24.84
N TYR A 24 2.97 28.50 25.23
CA TYR A 24 3.00 27.39 24.29
C TYR A 24 1.92 27.69 23.25
N PHE A 25 2.34 28.36 22.18
CA PHE A 25 1.56 28.47 20.98
C PHE A 25 1.47 27.04 20.44
N VAL A 26 0.46 26.29 20.91
CA VAL A 26 0.08 25.03 20.29
C VAL A 26 -0.38 25.44 18.89
N MET A 27 0.56 25.52 17.96
CA MET A 27 0.21 25.59 16.56
C MET A 27 -0.67 24.35 16.33
N PRO A 28 -1.91 24.52 15.87
CA PRO A 28 -2.65 23.37 15.39
C PRO A 28 -1.75 22.77 14.32
N THR A 29 -1.23 21.57 14.58
CA THR A 29 -0.63 20.76 13.53
C THR A 29 -1.79 20.49 12.58
N THR A 30 -1.95 21.34 11.57
CA THR A 30 -2.71 20.98 10.39
C THR A 30 -1.96 19.75 9.87
N HIS A 31 -2.44 18.56 10.22
CA HIS A 31 -2.14 17.39 9.43
C HIS A 31 -2.65 17.75 8.04
N ALA A 32 -1.74 18.20 7.17
CA ALA A 32 -2.04 18.23 5.76
C ALA A 32 -2.57 16.81 5.48
N SER A 33 -3.85 16.70 5.15
CA SER A 33 -4.41 15.45 4.68
C SER A 33 -3.50 15.04 3.55
N ALA A 34 -2.76 13.94 3.72
CA ALA A 34 -1.94 13.43 2.65
C ALA A 34 -2.86 13.31 1.43
N GLU A 35 -2.47 13.95 0.34
CA GLU A 35 -3.26 13.97 -0.88
C GLU A 35 -3.55 12.51 -1.26
N THR A 36 -4.82 12.21 -1.52
CA THR A 36 -5.27 10.86 -1.84
C THR A 36 -4.79 10.51 -3.25
N VAL A 37 -3.97 9.49 -3.38
CA VAL A 37 -3.42 9.05 -4.67
C VAL A 37 -4.49 8.31 -5.49
N LYS A 38 -4.74 8.77 -6.70
CA LYS A 38 -5.69 8.17 -7.64
C LYS A 38 -4.99 7.13 -8.53
N ILE A 39 -5.21 5.86 -8.25
CA ILE A 39 -4.62 4.74 -8.99
C ILE A 39 -5.65 4.17 -9.96
N TYR A 40 -5.35 4.25 -11.26
CA TYR A 40 -6.16 3.62 -12.29
C TYR A 40 -5.59 2.24 -12.63
N ILE A 41 -6.39 1.19 -12.43
CA ILE A 41 -6.01 -0.19 -12.74
C ILE A 41 -6.74 -0.64 -14.01
N ASP A 42 -5.99 -1.07 -15.00
CA ASP A 42 -6.47 -1.47 -16.31
C ASP A 42 -6.23 -2.97 -16.55
N PRO A 43 -7.23 -3.83 -16.26
CA PRO A 43 -7.15 -5.24 -16.69
C PRO A 43 -7.20 -5.31 -18.21
N GLY A 44 -6.12 -5.77 -18.86
CA GLY A 44 -6.03 -5.89 -20.31
C GLY A 44 -7.15 -6.75 -20.89
N HIS A 45 -7.53 -6.48 -22.18
CA HIS A 45 -8.54 -7.24 -22.91
C HIS A 45 -9.94 -7.20 -22.27
N GLY A 46 -10.81 -8.17 -22.60
CA GLY A 46 -12.16 -8.32 -22.03
C GLY A 46 -13.26 -8.49 -23.08
N GLY A 47 -14.40 -9.01 -22.69
CA GLY A 47 -15.55 -9.22 -23.60
C GLY A 47 -15.17 -10.04 -24.81
N THR A 48 -15.29 -9.45 -26.00
CA THR A 48 -14.95 -10.08 -27.29
C THR A 48 -13.45 -10.21 -27.54
N ASP A 49 -12.63 -9.42 -26.87
CA ASP A 49 -11.17 -9.53 -26.94
C ASP A 49 -10.66 -10.46 -25.85
N THR A 50 -10.30 -11.67 -26.24
CA THR A 50 -9.80 -12.70 -25.29
C THR A 50 -8.39 -12.42 -24.79
N GLY A 51 -7.62 -11.56 -25.49
CA GLY A 51 -6.18 -11.55 -25.38
C GLY A 51 -5.59 -12.88 -25.84
N ALA A 52 -4.39 -13.16 -25.39
CA ALA A 52 -3.73 -14.42 -25.67
C ALA A 52 -4.50 -15.62 -25.04
N VAL A 53 -4.44 -16.76 -25.73
CA VAL A 53 -5.08 -18.01 -25.29
C VAL A 53 -4.04 -19.14 -25.35
N GLY A 54 -3.88 -19.87 -24.27
CA GLY A 54 -2.94 -20.98 -24.20
C GLY A 54 -3.16 -21.83 -22.96
N ASN A 55 -2.83 -23.13 -23.05
CA ASN A 55 -2.91 -24.07 -21.94
C ASN A 55 -4.27 -24.09 -21.21
N GLY A 56 -5.38 -23.87 -21.94
CA GLY A 56 -6.74 -23.81 -21.39
C GLY A 56 -7.10 -22.50 -20.67
N LEU A 57 -6.23 -21.51 -20.70
CA LEU A 57 -6.40 -20.20 -20.07
C LEU A 57 -6.68 -19.12 -21.12
N ARG A 58 -7.34 -18.05 -20.70
CA ARG A 58 -7.52 -16.80 -21.50
C ARG A 58 -6.95 -15.63 -20.72
N GLU A 59 -6.18 -14.81 -21.40
CA GLU A 59 -5.55 -13.64 -20.77
C GLU A 59 -6.56 -12.72 -20.10
N LYS A 60 -7.68 -12.41 -20.77
CA LYS A 60 -8.72 -11.53 -20.22
C LYS A 60 -9.24 -11.96 -18.85
N ASP A 61 -9.30 -13.27 -18.57
CA ASP A 61 -9.82 -13.78 -17.29
C ASP A 61 -8.75 -13.62 -16.19
N LEU A 62 -7.49 -13.89 -16.54
CA LEU A 62 -6.35 -13.76 -15.62
C LEU A 62 -6.09 -12.31 -15.25
N THR A 63 -6.10 -11.42 -16.23
CA THR A 63 -5.86 -9.97 -16.00
C THR A 63 -6.93 -9.38 -15.11
N LEU A 64 -8.20 -9.77 -15.31
CA LEU A 64 -9.30 -9.33 -14.45
C LEU A 64 -9.15 -9.86 -13.02
N ASP A 65 -8.85 -11.16 -12.86
CA ASP A 65 -8.68 -11.77 -11.54
C ASP A 65 -7.53 -11.10 -10.76
N ILE A 66 -6.36 -10.92 -11.39
CA ILE A 66 -5.20 -10.27 -10.75
C ILE A 66 -5.51 -8.82 -10.39
N ALA A 67 -6.10 -8.03 -11.29
CA ALA A 67 -6.43 -6.64 -11.06
C ALA A 67 -7.48 -6.46 -9.94
N LEU A 68 -8.49 -7.33 -9.88
CA LEU A 68 -9.47 -7.33 -8.79
C LEU A 68 -8.84 -7.65 -7.44
N ARG A 69 -7.87 -8.57 -7.39
CA ARG A 69 -7.11 -8.89 -6.18
C ARG A 69 -6.28 -7.68 -5.74
N ILE A 70 -5.55 -7.02 -6.65
CA ILE A 70 -4.79 -5.79 -6.35
C ILE A 70 -5.69 -4.75 -5.70
N ARG A 71 -6.83 -4.42 -6.32
CA ARG A 71 -7.83 -3.49 -5.78
C ARG A 71 -8.31 -3.92 -4.39
N ASN A 72 -8.68 -5.19 -4.24
CA ASN A 72 -9.27 -5.69 -3.01
C ASN A 72 -8.26 -5.65 -1.85
N ILE A 73 -6.99 -5.99 -2.08
CA ILE A 73 -5.91 -5.92 -1.09
C ILE A 73 -5.68 -4.46 -0.67
N LEU A 74 -5.53 -3.55 -1.65
CA LEU A 74 -5.34 -2.12 -1.36
C LEU A 74 -6.50 -1.58 -0.52
N ASN A 75 -7.74 -1.82 -0.95
CA ASN A 75 -8.93 -1.36 -0.24
C ASN A 75 -9.11 -1.99 1.14
N ALA A 76 -8.68 -3.22 1.34
CA ALA A 76 -8.79 -3.89 2.64
C ALA A 76 -7.72 -3.42 3.63
N GLU A 77 -6.48 -3.20 3.18
CA GLU A 77 -5.33 -3.10 4.06
C GLU A 77 -4.71 -1.70 4.13
N TYR A 78 -4.97 -0.81 3.17
CA TYR A 78 -4.29 0.49 3.07
C TYR A 78 -5.25 1.67 2.99
N THR A 79 -4.72 2.86 3.29
CA THR A 79 -5.37 4.17 3.16
C THR A 79 -4.53 5.11 2.31
N GLY A 80 -5.07 6.28 1.97
CA GLY A 80 -4.36 7.30 1.19
C GLY A 80 -4.44 7.06 -0.32
N HIS A 81 -5.41 6.27 -0.79
CA HIS A 81 -5.63 6.02 -2.21
C HIS A 81 -7.12 5.99 -2.57
N GLU A 82 -7.39 6.27 -3.83
CA GLU A 82 -8.64 5.96 -4.53
C GLU A 82 -8.33 5.07 -5.73
N ILE A 83 -9.22 4.13 -6.04
CA ILE A 83 -9.03 3.21 -7.16
C ILE A 83 -10.19 3.30 -8.13
N ARG A 84 -9.86 3.50 -9.41
CA ARG A 84 -10.77 3.30 -10.53
C ARG A 84 -10.20 2.19 -11.43
N MET A 85 -11.08 1.44 -12.08
CA MET A 85 -10.69 0.37 -12.99
C MET A 85 -11.34 0.57 -14.36
N SER A 86 -10.65 0.21 -15.43
CA SER A 86 -11.22 0.24 -16.79
C SER A 86 -12.36 -0.74 -16.95
N ARG A 87 -12.33 -1.86 -16.23
CA ARG A 87 -13.40 -2.85 -16.13
C ARG A 87 -13.34 -3.62 -14.82
N THR A 88 -14.49 -4.08 -14.34
CA THR A 88 -14.65 -4.95 -13.16
C THR A 88 -15.39 -6.24 -13.46
N SER A 89 -15.70 -6.46 -14.74
CA SER A 89 -16.39 -7.64 -15.27
C SER A 89 -15.83 -7.98 -16.66
N ASP A 90 -16.38 -9.00 -17.31
CA ASP A 90 -15.97 -9.41 -18.66
C ASP A 90 -16.63 -8.52 -19.74
N VAL A 91 -16.22 -7.27 -19.80
CA VAL A 91 -16.60 -6.28 -20.82
C VAL A 91 -15.35 -5.78 -21.54
N TYR A 92 -15.49 -5.23 -22.75
CA TYR A 92 -14.38 -4.72 -23.56
C TYR A 92 -14.41 -3.19 -23.68
N PRO A 93 -13.70 -2.45 -22.82
CA PRO A 93 -13.37 -1.06 -23.12
C PRO A 93 -12.27 -1.00 -24.19
N THR A 94 -12.45 -0.16 -25.19
CA THR A 94 -11.42 0.09 -26.22
C THR A 94 -10.17 0.72 -25.57
N LEU A 95 -9.02 0.65 -26.23
CA LEU A 95 -7.78 1.28 -25.76
C LEU A 95 -7.98 2.77 -25.48
N THR A 96 -8.67 3.48 -26.38
CA THR A 96 -8.98 4.91 -26.21
C THR A 96 -9.90 5.16 -25.01
N GLN A 97 -10.90 4.31 -24.78
CA GLN A 97 -11.77 4.46 -23.60
C GLN A 97 -10.99 4.30 -22.28
N ARG A 98 -10.05 3.35 -22.22
CA ARG A 98 -9.19 3.13 -21.04
C ARG A 98 -8.38 4.38 -20.71
N THR A 99 -7.67 4.93 -21.70
CA THR A 99 -6.81 6.11 -21.50
C THR A 99 -7.62 7.39 -21.27
N THR A 100 -8.71 7.58 -22.01
CA THR A 100 -9.59 8.76 -21.85
C THR A 100 -10.24 8.77 -20.45
N ASP A 101 -10.72 7.62 -19.94
CA ASP A 101 -11.32 7.55 -18.61
C ASP A 101 -10.29 7.84 -17.51
N ALA A 102 -9.09 7.28 -17.63
CA ALA A 102 -8.00 7.57 -16.69
C ALA A 102 -7.60 9.05 -16.69
N ASN A 103 -7.42 9.63 -17.88
CA ASN A 103 -7.05 11.04 -18.04
C ASN A 103 -8.13 11.99 -17.51
N ASN A 104 -9.41 11.73 -17.82
CA ASN A 104 -10.55 12.55 -17.36
C ASN A 104 -10.77 12.45 -15.86
N TRP A 105 -10.48 11.29 -15.27
CA TRP A 105 -10.54 11.12 -13.81
C TRP A 105 -9.38 11.83 -13.10
N GLY A 106 -8.34 12.18 -13.83
CA GLY A 106 -7.13 12.77 -13.27
C GLY A 106 -6.38 11.77 -12.40
N ALA A 107 -6.15 10.56 -12.92
CA ALA A 107 -5.36 9.56 -12.24
C ALA A 107 -3.92 10.04 -12.03
N ASP A 108 -3.32 9.70 -10.89
CA ASP A 108 -1.91 9.97 -10.59
C ASP A 108 -0.99 8.83 -11.08
N PHE A 109 -1.55 7.65 -11.29
CA PHE A 109 -0.84 6.49 -11.80
C PHE A 109 -1.77 5.56 -12.58
N PHE A 110 -1.25 5.00 -13.68
CA PHE A 110 -1.93 4.03 -14.52
C PHE A 110 -1.17 2.70 -14.50
N LEU A 111 -1.84 1.62 -14.06
CA LEU A 111 -1.32 0.25 -14.05
C LEU A 111 -2.10 -0.61 -15.01
N SER A 112 -1.51 -1.03 -16.11
CA SER A 112 -2.07 -2.02 -17.04
C SER A 112 -1.56 -3.42 -16.69
N VAL A 113 -2.48 -4.37 -16.57
CA VAL A 113 -2.16 -5.76 -16.17
C VAL A 113 -2.41 -6.69 -17.36
N HIS A 114 -1.38 -7.37 -17.83
CA HIS A 114 -1.36 -8.26 -18.99
C HIS A 114 -0.73 -9.62 -18.69
N ILE A 115 -0.92 -10.58 -19.57
CA ILE A 115 -0.24 -11.88 -19.61
C ILE A 115 0.34 -12.05 -21.00
N ASN A 116 1.62 -12.28 -21.08
CA ASN A 116 2.37 -12.37 -22.32
C ASN A 116 2.10 -13.67 -23.10
N SER A 117 2.55 -13.68 -24.34
CA SER A 117 2.63 -14.87 -25.21
C SER A 117 3.78 -14.70 -26.23
N GLY A 118 4.17 -15.77 -26.90
CA GLY A 118 5.24 -15.76 -27.90
C GLY A 118 6.47 -16.57 -27.52
N GLY A 119 6.29 -17.61 -26.68
CA GLY A 119 7.32 -18.63 -26.38
C GLY A 119 8.34 -18.21 -25.32
N GLY A 120 8.17 -17.06 -24.68
CA GLY A 120 8.99 -16.66 -23.51
C GLY A 120 8.62 -17.41 -22.23
N SER A 121 9.22 -17.02 -21.09
CA SER A 121 8.84 -17.46 -19.76
C SER A 121 9.27 -16.45 -18.72
N GLY A 122 8.42 -16.12 -17.77
CA GLY A 122 8.71 -15.22 -16.66
C GLY A 122 8.02 -13.86 -16.75
N TYR A 123 8.46 -12.95 -15.89
CA TYR A 123 7.88 -11.62 -15.71
C TYR A 123 8.70 -10.53 -16.40
N GLU A 124 8.01 -9.59 -17.01
CA GLU A 124 8.57 -8.33 -17.55
C GLU A 124 7.56 -7.20 -17.40
N ASP A 125 8.02 -5.96 -17.43
CA ASP A 125 7.16 -4.80 -17.41
C ASP A 125 7.67 -3.69 -18.36
N TYR A 126 6.76 -2.80 -18.70
CA TYR A 126 6.99 -1.79 -19.69
C TYR A 126 6.55 -0.41 -19.23
N SER A 127 7.35 0.60 -19.56
CA SER A 127 6.95 2.00 -19.61
C SER A 127 7.08 2.56 -21.03
N TYR A 128 6.57 3.77 -21.26
CA TYR A 128 6.77 4.44 -22.53
C TYR A 128 8.25 4.81 -22.72
N PRO A 129 8.81 4.72 -23.95
CA PRO A 129 10.19 5.14 -24.20
C PRO A 129 10.45 6.58 -23.75
N ASN A 130 11.57 6.80 -23.09
CA ASN A 130 11.97 8.09 -22.51
C ASN A 130 11.02 8.64 -21.43
N ALA A 131 10.25 7.78 -20.77
CA ALA A 131 9.46 8.17 -19.61
C ALA A 131 10.35 8.78 -18.53
N GLY A 132 9.87 9.85 -17.86
CA GLY A 132 10.61 10.57 -16.83
C GLY A 132 10.76 9.80 -15.52
N ALA A 133 11.51 10.38 -14.59
CA ALA A 133 11.85 9.78 -13.30
C ALA A 133 10.66 9.25 -12.48
N PRO A 134 9.48 9.89 -12.36
CA PRO A 134 8.39 9.27 -11.62
C PRO A 134 8.02 7.90 -12.17
N THR A 135 7.84 7.76 -13.48
CA THR A 135 7.46 6.50 -14.14
C THR A 135 8.50 5.42 -13.92
N THR A 136 9.77 5.72 -14.19
CA THR A 136 10.85 4.74 -14.04
C THR A 136 11.06 4.31 -12.58
N THR A 137 10.87 5.22 -11.63
CA THR A 137 10.93 4.90 -10.20
C THR A 137 9.80 3.95 -9.82
N TYR A 138 8.57 4.24 -10.21
CA TYR A 138 7.41 3.40 -9.91
C TYR A 138 7.52 2.01 -10.55
N GLN A 139 7.95 1.97 -11.81
CA GLN A 139 8.23 0.72 -12.53
C GLN A 139 9.24 -0.14 -11.77
N ASN A 140 10.38 0.44 -11.39
CA ASN A 140 11.42 -0.27 -10.62
C ASN A 140 10.88 -0.83 -9.29
N LEU A 141 10.09 -0.05 -8.55
CA LEU A 141 9.54 -0.50 -7.26
C LEU A 141 8.54 -1.65 -7.44
N ILE A 142 7.66 -1.58 -8.44
CA ILE A 142 6.70 -2.63 -8.77
C ILE A 142 7.43 -3.90 -9.19
N HIS A 143 8.38 -3.77 -10.12
CA HIS A 143 9.21 -4.87 -10.59
C HIS A 143 9.89 -5.62 -9.45
N GLN A 144 10.63 -4.90 -8.61
CA GLN A 144 11.36 -5.47 -7.48
C GLN A 144 10.46 -6.21 -6.50
N GLU A 145 9.28 -5.67 -6.19
CA GLU A 145 8.38 -6.29 -5.22
C GLU A 145 7.68 -7.54 -5.78
N ILE A 146 7.40 -7.58 -7.08
CA ILE A 146 6.89 -8.78 -7.75
C ILE A 146 7.97 -9.87 -7.78
N MET A 147 9.18 -9.52 -8.18
CA MET A 147 10.30 -10.49 -8.24
C MET A 147 10.73 -11.03 -6.88
N LYS A 148 10.49 -10.31 -5.78
CA LYS A 148 10.79 -10.81 -4.42
C LYS A 148 9.89 -11.94 -3.97
N ILE A 149 8.65 -12.00 -4.45
CA ILE A 149 7.64 -12.90 -3.91
C ILE A 149 7.09 -13.89 -4.93
N THR A 150 7.51 -13.78 -6.18
CA THR A 150 7.21 -14.76 -7.23
C THR A 150 8.48 -15.50 -7.63
N ASP A 151 8.31 -16.71 -8.15
CA ASP A 151 9.39 -17.53 -8.70
C ASP A 151 9.43 -17.49 -10.24
N PHE A 152 8.96 -16.39 -10.83
CA PHE A 152 9.12 -16.13 -12.27
C PHE A 152 10.57 -15.86 -12.63
N ASN A 153 10.96 -16.25 -13.85
CA ASN A 153 12.19 -15.75 -14.43
C ASN A 153 12.10 -14.23 -14.59
N ASP A 154 13.10 -13.52 -14.12
CA ASP A 154 13.22 -12.07 -14.31
C ASP A 154 13.66 -11.79 -15.75
N ARG A 155 12.78 -11.16 -16.53
CA ARG A 155 13.04 -10.75 -17.92
C ARG A 155 13.38 -9.25 -18.03
N GLY A 156 13.40 -8.58 -16.90
CA GLY A 156 13.83 -7.20 -16.75
C GLY A 156 12.77 -6.16 -17.09
N ILE A 157 13.15 -4.95 -16.79
CA ILE A 157 12.42 -3.71 -17.02
C ILE A 157 12.64 -3.27 -18.45
N LYS A 158 11.57 -2.93 -19.16
CA LYS A 158 11.59 -2.60 -20.60
C LYS A 158 10.83 -1.33 -20.93
N THR A 159 10.92 -0.92 -22.16
CA THR A 159 10.10 0.17 -22.72
C THR A 159 9.44 -0.29 -24.01
N ASN A 160 8.21 0.20 -24.26
CA ASN A 160 7.54 -0.05 -25.52
C ASN A 160 6.51 1.05 -25.80
N ASN A 161 6.21 1.27 -27.10
CA ASN A 161 5.23 2.24 -27.56
C ASN A 161 3.81 1.63 -27.56
N PHE A 162 3.36 1.14 -26.41
CA PHE A 162 1.98 0.67 -26.26
C PHE A 162 1.01 1.85 -26.14
N HIS A 163 -0.19 1.73 -26.70
CA HIS A 163 -1.20 2.78 -26.70
C HIS A 163 -1.48 3.31 -25.29
N VAL A 164 -1.72 2.42 -24.34
CA VAL A 164 -2.05 2.80 -22.96
C VAL A 164 -0.91 3.46 -22.19
N LEU A 165 0.34 3.29 -22.64
CA LEU A 165 1.51 3.96 -22.08
C LEU A 165 1.78 5.32 -22.74
N ARG A 166 1.38 5.48 -24.02
CA ARG A 166 1.59 6.70 -24.80
C ARG A 166 0.49 7.73 -24.60
N GLU A 167 -0.78 7.28 -24.51
CA GLU A 167 -1.94 8.16 -24.52
C GLU A 167 -2.45 8.51 -23.10
N THR A 168 -1.76 8.07 -22.06
CA THR A 168 -2.03 8.46 -20.66
C THR A 168 -1.20 9.70 -20.30
N ASN A 169 -1.80 10.61 -19.52
CA ASN A 169 -1.18 11.87 -19.11
C ASN A 169 -0.36 11.74 -17.80
N MET A 170 -0.47 10.62 -17.10
CA MET A 170 0.20 10.33 -15.86
C MET A 170 1.27 9.26 -16.04
N PRO A 171 2.16 9.03 -15.05
CA PRO A 171 3.03 7.86 -15.01
C PRO A 171 2.26 6.57 -15.24
N ALA A 172 2.71 5.75 -16.19
CA ALA A 172 2.03 4.53 -16.62
C ALA A 172 3.01 3.36 -16.74
N VAL A 173 2.60 2.20 -16.23
CA VAL A 173 3.34 0.94 -16.29
C VAL A 173 2.39 -0.16 -16.77
N LEU A 174 2.88 -1.01 -17.69
CA LEU A 174 2.22 -2.23 -18.13
C LEU A 174 3.04 -3.42 -17.64
N THR A 175 2.39 -4.38 -17.01
CA THR A 175 3.03 -5.59 -16.46
C THR A 175 2.61 -6.82 -17.27
N GLU A 176 3.57 -7.63 -17.67
CA GLU A 176 3.40 -8.91 -18.34
C GLU A 176 3.72 -10.05 -17.37
N ASN A 177 2.69 -10.65 -16.85
CA ASN A 177 2.70 -11.50 -15.68
C ASN A 177 2.82 -12.99 -16.05
N GLY A 178 3.90 -13.36 -16.73
CA GLY A 178 4.13 -14.71 -17.23
C GLY A 178 3.64 -14.88 -18.67
N PHE A 179 3.93 -16.03 -19.27
CA PHE A 179 3.59 -16.37 -20.66
C PHE A 179 2.53 -17.47 -20.68
N ILE A 180 1.35 -17.16 -21.24
CA ILE A 180 0.19 -18.07 -21.24
C ILE A 180 0.42 -19.31 -22.12
N ASP A 181 1.26 -19.20 -23.13
CA ASP A 181 1.66 -20.28 -24.04
C ASP A 181 2.80 -21.15 -23.49
N ARG A 182 3.43 -20.76 -22.38
CA ARG A 182 4.44 -21.54 -21.67
C ARG A 182 3.80 -22.37 -20.56
N ALA A 183 3.91 -23.70 -20.63
CA ALA A 183 3.23 -24.61 -19.71
C ALA A 183 3.57 -24.34 -18.22
N GLU A 184 4.82 -24.04 -17.91
CA GLU A 184 5.27 -23.75 -16.55
C GLU A 184 4.64 -22.46 -15.99
N ASP A 185 4.60 -21.40 -16.79
CA ASP A 185 3.97 -20.13 -16.41
C ASP A 185 2.45 -20.30 -16.32
N ALA A 186 1.84 -20.97 -17.28
CA ALA A 186 0.41 -21.27 -17.30
C ALA A 186 -0.03 -22.10 -16.07
N GLN A 187 0.79 -23.06 -15.63
CA GLN A 187 0.53 -23.84 -14.41
C GLN A 187 0.52 -22.91 -13.17
N LYS A 188 1.47 -21.98 -13.06
CA LYS A 188 1.49 -20.97 -12.00
C LYS A 188 0.26 -20.06 -12.07
N LEU A 189 -0.05 -19.53 -13.26
CA LEU A 189 -1.19 -18.66 -13.49
C LEU A 189 -2.55 -19.34 -13.24
N SER A 190 -2.66 -20.66 -13.44
CA SER A 190 -3.87 -21.42 -13.11
C SER A 190 -4.11 -21.52 -11.61
N ASN A 191 -3.06 -21.40 -10.78
CA ASN A 191 -3.13 -21.48 -9.33
C ASN A 191 -3.61 -20.14 -8.70
N PRO A 192 -4.79 -20.10 -8.06
CA PRO A 192 -5.30 -18.87 -7.44
C PRO A 192 -4.41 -18.33 -6.31
N THR A 193 -3.66 -19.20 -5.61
CA THR A 193 -2.70 -18.76 -4.58
C THR A 193 -1.53 -18.01 -5.21
N PHE A 194 -1.04 -18.47 -6.36
CA PHE A 194 0.03 -17.77 -7.09
C PHE A 194 -0.45 -16.42 -7.62
N ARG A 195 -1.67 -16.33 -8.16
CA ARG A 195 -2.25 -15.05 -8.57
C ARG A 195 -2.45 -14.08 -7.39
N GLU A 196 -2.73 -14.58 -6.19
CA GLU A 196 -2.76 -13.77 -4.96
C GLU A 196 -1.37 -13.24 -4.60
N GLN A 197 -0.32 -14.08 -4.69
CA GLN A 197 1.06 -13.65 -4.49
C GLN A 197 1.46 -12.58 -5.50
N LEU A 198 1.12 -12.79 -6.78
CA LEU A 198 1.39 -11.83 -7.85
C LEU A 198 0.72 -10.48 -7.61
N ALA A 199 -0.56 -10.50 -7.23
CA ALA A 199 -1.29 -9.28 -6.84
C ALA A 199 -0.65 -8.61 -5.62
N ARG A 200 -0.19 -9.37 -4.65
CA ARG A 200 0.54 -8.87 -3.46
C ARG A 200 1.84 -8.16 -3.86
N GLY A 201 2.57 -8.67 -4.84
CA GLY A 201 3.76 -8.02 -5.40
C GLY A 201 3.46 -6.64 -5.95
N HIS A 202 2.41 -6.53 -6.78
CA HIS A 202 1.94 -5.25 -7.29
C HIS A 202 1.57 -4.28 -6.15
N VAL A 203 0.80 -4.75 -5.18
CA VAL A 203 0.41 -3.93 -4.02
C VAL A 203 1.62 -3.44 -3.24
N ASN A 204 2.59 -4.31 -2.96
CA ASN A 204 3.81 -3.91 -2.24
C ASN A 204 4.58 -2.84 -3.00
N GLY A 205 4.67 -2.96 -4.33
CA GLY A 205 5.26 -1.95 -5.20
C GLY A 205 4.53 -0.61 -5.13
N LEU A 206 3.19 -0.63 -5.26
CA LEU A 206 2.35 0.58 -5.17
C LEU A 206 2.44 1.24 -3.79
N VAL A 207 2.42 0.46 -2.72
CA VAL A 207 2.60 0.96 -1.34
C VAL A 207 3.92 1.72 -1.19
N LYS A 208 5.01 1.19 -1.74
CA LYS A 208 6.32 1.85 -1.72
C LYS A 208 6.38 3.07 -2.62
N ALA A 209 5.78 2.98 -3.81
CA ALA A 209 5.77 4.07 -4.79
C ALA A 209 5.05 5.31 -4.26
N PHE A 210 3.95 5.11 -3.53
CA PHE A 210 3.07 6.19 -3.10
C PHE A 210 3.06 6.41 -1.58
N GLY A 211 3.82 5.65 -0.81
CA GLY A 211 3.86 5.80 0.65
C GLY A 211 2.51 5.50 1.32
N LEU A 212 1.72 4.57 0.75
CA LEU A 212 0.40 4.24 1.28
C LEU A 212 0.51 3.70 2.71
N GLN A 213 -0.39 4.15 3.56
CA GLN A 213 -0.36 3.79 4.97
C GLN A 213 -1.23 2.57 5.23
N LYS A 214 -0.71 1.61 6.00
CA LYS A 214 -1.51 0.45 6.41
C LYS A 214 -2.66 0.90 7.30
N LYS A 215 -3.86 0.37 7.07
CA LYS A 215 -5.03 0.64 7.91
C LYS A 215 -4.75 0.18 9.33
N THR A 216 -5.09 1.03 10.27
CA THR A 216 -5.06 0.71 11.70
C THR A 216 -6.46 0.84 12.28
N PHE A 217 -6.73 0.10 13.33
CA PHE A 217 -7.99 0.19 14.07
C PHE A 217 -7.74 0.03 15.57
N LEU A 218 -8.70 0.41 16.36
CA LEU A 218 -8.62 0.30 17.80
C LEU A 218 -9.35 -0.96 18.30
N ILE A 219 -8.79 -1.56 19.34
CA ILE A 219 -9.45 -2.63 20.09
C ILE A 219 -9.53 -2.26 21.55
N ARG A 220 -10.56 -2.77 22.26
CA ARG A 220 -10.72 -2.69 23.71
C ARG A 220 -10.68 -4.08 24.31
N VAL A 221 -9.97 -4.24 25.42
CA VAL A 221 -9.90 -5.46 26.23
C VAL A 221 -11.20 -5.65 27.02
N LYS A 222 -11.80 -6.83 26.91
CA LYS A 222 -13.08 -7.17 27.56
C LYS A 222 -12.94 -7.84 28.93
N PRO A 223 -12.04 -8.84 29.14
CA PRO A 223 -11.89 -9.51 30.42
C PRO A 223 -11.11 -8.66 31.44
N VAL A 224 -11.24 -8.98 32.72
CA VAL A 224 -10.50 -8.31 33.80
C VAL A 224 -8.99 -8.35 33.56
N GLU A 225 -8.50 -9.45 33.02
CA GLU A 225 -7.09 -9.65 32.68
C GLU A 225 -6.96 -10.47 31.39
N LEU A 226 -6.02 -10.09 30.52
CA LEU A 226 -5.75 -10.75 29.25
C LEU A 226 -4.24 -10.77 28.97
N TYR A 227 -3.70 -11.91 28.56
CA TYR A 227 -2.30 -12.01 28.18
C TYR A 227 -2.01 -11.26 26.88
N TYR A 228 -0.84 -10.59 26.83
CA TYR A 228 -0.20 -10.15 25.60
C TYR A 228 1.13 -10.90 25.38
N TYR A 229 1.65 -10.85 24.17
CA TYR A 229 2.78 -11.64 23.71
C TYR A 229 3.83 -10.72 23.07
N ASN A 230 5.11 -11.05 23.22
CA ASN A 230 6.21 -10.29 22.59
C ASN A 230 6.61 -10.82 21.19
N LYS A 231 6.06 -11.96 20.80
CA LYS A 231 6.23 -12.58 19.47
C LYS A 231 4.87 -13.12 19.00
N PRO A 232 4.69 -13.35 17.68
CA PRO A 232 3.50 -14.00 17.14
C PRO A 232 3.51 -15.52 17.43
N ASP A 233 3.46 -15.86 18.70
CA ASP A 233 3.52 -17.21 19.24
C ASP A 233 2.70 -17.24 20.54
N TRP A 234 1.76 -18.18 20.64
CA TRP A 234 0.88 -18.33 21.81
C TRP A 234 1.61 -18.74 23.10
N ASN A 235 2.85 -19.20 23.00
CA ASN A 235 3.70 -19.55 24.12
C ASN A 235 4.57 -18.39 24.61
N ALA A 236 4.70 -17.30 23.81
CA ALA A 236 5.56 -16.15 24.10
C ALA A 236 4.85 -15.09 24.97
N ARG A 237 4.15 -15.51 26.02
CA ARG A 237 3.48 -14.59 26.98
C ARG A 237 4.49 -13.64 27.59
N ALA A 238 4.17 -12.33 27.58
CA ALA A 238 5.06 -11.28 28.07
C ALA A 238 4.49 -10.49 29.24
N GLY A 239 3.18 -10.63 29.51
CA GLY A 239 2.50 -9.96 30.60
C GLY A 239 0.99 -9.94 30.36
N THR A 240 0.31 -9.09 31.12
CA THR A 240 -1.15 -8.94 31.04
C THR A 240 -1.55 -7.49 30.85
N VAL A 241 -2.73 -7.30 30.28
CA VAL A 241 -3.46 -6.04 30.12
C VAL A 241 -4.80 -6.16 30.82
N LYS A 242 -5.44 -5.03 31.12
CA LYS A 242 -6.64 -4.98 31.96
C LYS A 242 -7.89 -4.69 31.11
N GLN A 243 -9.03 -4.99 31.70
CA GLN A 243 -10.33 -4.63 31.16
C GLN A 243 -10.41 -3.13 30.87
N GLY A 244 -10.88 -2.78 29.68
CA GLY A 244 -11.02 -1.39 29.23
C GLY A 244 -9.79 -0.82 28.54
N ASP A 245 -8.62 -1.46 28.67
CA ASP A 245 -7.41 -1.01 27.94
C ASP A 245 -7.69 -0.98 26.42
N VAL A 246 -7.21 0.09 25.77
CA VAL A 246 -7.41 0.32 24.34
C VAL A 246 -6.07 0.32 23.62
N PHE A 247 -5.99 -0.41 22.51
CA PHE A 247 -4.77 -0.56 21.74
C PHE A 247 -5.02 -0.31 20.24
N THR A 248 -4.04 0.29 19.58
CA THR A 248 -4.00 0.39 18.12
C THR A 248 -3.45 -0.89 17.53
N VAL A 249 -4.23 -1.52 16.66
CA VAL A 249 -3.82 -2.67 15.85
C VAL A 249 -3.23 -2.18 14.54
N VAL A 250 -2.07 -2.68 14.16
CA VAL A 250 -1.37 -2.37 12.91
C VAL A 250 -1.32 -3.54 11.94
N GLU A 251 -1.64 -4.76 12.41
CA GLU A 251 -1.61 -5.95 11.59
C GLU A 251 -2.45 -7.08 12.21
N THR A 252 -3.06 -7.91 11.34
CA THR A 252 -3.73 -9.15 11.74
C THR A 252 -2.96 -10.34 11.17
N LEU A 253 -2.56 -11.24 12.03
CA LEU A 253 -1.78 -12.44 11.70
C LEU A 253 -2.60 -13.70 11.93
N THR A 254 -2.21 -14.80 11.30
CA THR A 254 -2.70 -16.14 11.63
C THR A 254 -1.55 -16.91 12.27
N VAL A 255 -1.74 -17.38 13.50
CA VAL A 255 -0.77 -18.13 14.29
C VAL A 255 -1.46 -19.42 14.71
N ASP A 256 -0.94 -20.55 14.29
CA ASP A 256 -1.49 -21.89 14.59
C ASP A 256 -3.01 -21.97 14.33
N GLY A 257 -3.46 -21.45 13.17
CA GLY A 257 -4.86 -21.46 12.76
C GLY A 257 -5.76 -20.41 13.43
N SER A 258 -5.27 -19.65 14.41
CA SER A 258 -6.01 -18.61 15.12
C SER A 258 -5.52 -17.21 14.78
N LYS A 259 -6.41 -16.21 14.82
CA LYS A 259 -6.04 -14.81 14.55
C LYS A 259 -5.40 -14.15 15.75
N MET A 260 -4.34 -13.39 15.51
CA MET A 260 -3.61 -12.58 16.47
C MET A 260 -3.44 -11.17 15.92
N TYR A 261 -3.63 -10.16 16.75
CA TYR A 261 -3.40 -8.76 16.43
C TYR A 261 -1.99 -8.33 16.85
N LYS A 262 -1.26 -7.68 15.95
CA LYS A 262 -0.05 -6.94 16.27
C LYS A 262 -0.40 -5.52 16.64
N LEU A 263 0.02 -5.10 17.80
CA LEU A 263 -0.21 -3.77 18.35
C LEU A 263 0.86 -2.77 17.86
N LYS A 264 0.54 -1.50 17.86
CA LYS A 264 1.47 -0.42 17.52
C LYS A 264 2.72 -0.43 18.42
N SER A 265 2.62 -0.95 19.64
CA SER A 265 3.74 -1.16 20.57
C SER A 265 4.75 -2.23 20.12
N GLY A 266 4.43 -3.03 19.10
CA GLY A 266 5.21 -4.20 18.67
C GLY A 266 4.81 -5.51 19.37
N ASN A 267 3.98 -5.46 20.41
CA ASN A 267 3.43 -6.64 21.08
C ASN A 267 2.24 -7.22 20.30
N TYR A 268 1.79 -8.39 20.75
CA TYR A 268 0.70 -9.13 20.13
C TYR A 268 -0.39 -9.48 21.15
N ILE A 269 -1.63 -9.59 20.69
CA ILE A 269 -2.77 -9.97 21.53
C ILE A 269 -3.73 -10.83 20.69
N THR A 270 -4.56 -11.63 21.33
CA THR A 270 -5.57 -12.42 20.62
C THR A 270 -6.55 -11.53 19.85
N ALA A 271 -6.96 -11.99 18.67
CA ALA A 271 -8.04 -11.39 17.88
C ALA A 271 -9.42 -12.01 18.17
N ASN A 272 -9.51 -12.89 19.16
CA ASN A 272 -10.77 -13.56 19.49
C ASN A 272 -11.78 -12.54 20.05
N PRO A 273 -12.97 -12.38 19.42
CA PRO A 273 -13.97 -11.39 19.84
C PRO A 273 -14.56 -11.65 21.23
N ALA A 274 -14.33 -12.84 21.81
CA ALA A 274 -14.66 -13.08 23.21
C ALA A 274 -13.81 -12.25 24.18
N TYR A 275 -12.58 -11.89 23.79
CA TYR A 275 -11.60 -11.21 24.62
C TYR A 275 -11.32 -9.77 24.22
N VAL A 276 -11.51 -9.41 22.97
CA VAL A 276 -11.30 -8.05 22.46
C VAL A 276 -12.48 -7.59 21.62
N GLU A 277 -12.79 -6.29 21.73
CA GLU A 277 -13.81 -5.61 20.94
C GLU A 277 -13.11 -4.67 19.96
N VAL A 278 -13.46 -4.73 18.67
CA VAL A 278 -13.00 -3.75 17.67
C VAL A 278 -13.84 -2.48 17.84
N LEU A 279 -13.17 -1.36 18.04
CA LEU A 279 -13.79 -0.05 18.10
C LEU A 279 -13.89 0.55 16.71
N GLN A 280 -15.06 1.08 16.36
CA GLN A 280 -15.31 1.77 15.08
C GLN A 280 -14.76 3.20 15.10
#